data_b676d843b2483e95a5eca568fffb9d5c
#
_entry.id   b676d843b2483e95a5eca568fffb9d5c
#
_cell.length_a   1.000
_cell.length_b   1.000
_cell.length_c   1.000
_cell.angle_alpha   90.00
_cell.angle_beta   90.00
_cell.angle_gamma   90.00
#
_symmetry.space_group_name_H-M   'P 1'
#
loop_
_entity.id
_entity.type
_entity.pdbx_description
1 polymer ?
#
loop_
_entity_poly.entity_id
_entity_poly.type
_entity_poly.pdbx_seq_one_letter_code
_entity_poly.pdbx_strand_id
1 'polypeptide(L)'
;LPPDLLEPIEKLAQSFYISAPAMSQYAALEIFDHFDELDGRVAEYSRNRRILLERLPQLGLDEFTIPEGAFYFYLDVSRFTNDSQDFCDRMLNEIGVAMTPGVDFDTERGNRYVRLSFAGPARDLEAACDRLAGWLKR
;
A
#
# COMPACT_ATOMS: atom_id res chain seq x y z
N LEU A 1 -22.36 -9.65 -7.28
CA LEU A 1 -23.14 -8.39 -7.31
C LEU A 1 -24.60 -8.68 -6.96
N PRO A 2 -25.31 -7.75 -6.30
CA PRO A 2 -26.75 -7.81 -6.17
C PRO A 2 -27.42 -7.87 -7.57
N PRO A 3 -28.48 -8.67 -7.75
CA PRO A 3 -29.10 -8.87 -9.06
C PRO A 3 -29.60 -7.59 -9.75
N ASP A 4 -30.06 -6.63 -8.95
CA ASP A 4 -30.55 -5.33 -9.40
C ASP A 4 -29.44 -4.39 -9.92
N LEU A 5 -28.19 -4.66 -9.58
CA LEU A 5 -27.03 -3.91 -10.06
C LEU A 5 -26.33 -4.55 -11.26
N LEU A 6 -26.67 -5.78 -11.62
CA LEU A 6 -26.00 -6.51 -12.70
C LEU A 6 -26.13 -5.78 -14.04
N GLU A 7 -27.35 -5.49 -14.47
CA GLU A 7 -27.61 -4.85 -15.77
C GLU A 7 -27.03 -3.43 -15.86
N PRO A 8 -27.20 -2.52 -14.85
CA PRO A 8 -26.56 -1.21 -14.89
C PRO A 8 -25.03 -1.28 -14.96
N ILE A 9 -24.38 -2.18 -14.20
CA ILE A 9 -22.93 -2.33 -14.20
C ILE A 9 -22.44 -2.93 -15.52
N GLU A 10 -23.14 -3.91 -16.09
CA GLU A 10 -22.82 -4.46 -17.41
C GLU A 10 -22.84 -3.38 -18.50
N LYS A 11 -23.84 -2.52 -18.51
CA LYS A 11 -23.93 -1.39 -19.46
C LYS A 11 -22.79 -0.39 -19.29
N LEU A 12 -22.39 -0.10 -18.04
CA LEU A 12 -21.22 0.73 -17.78
C LEU A 12 -19.93 0.07 -18.27
N ALA A 13 -19.74 -1.21 -17.98
CA ALA A 13 -18.57 -1.97 -18.40
C ALA A 13 -18.43 -1.99 -19.93
N GLN A 14 -19.52 -2.24 -20.66
CA GLN A 14 -19.55 -2.19 -22.13
C GLN A 14 -19.12 -0.84 -22.70
N SER A 15 -19.47 0.26 -22.02
CA SER A 15 -19.17 1.61 -22.48
C SER A 15 -17.75 2.06 -22.15
N PHE A 16 -17.20 1.64 -20.98
CA PHE A 16 -15.91 2.13 -20.51
C PHE A 16 -14.71 1.28 -20.95
N TYR A 17 -14.82 -0.04 -20.98
CA TYR A 17 -13.66 -0.90 -21.25
C TYR A 17 -13.97 -2.18 -22.03
N ILE A 18 -15.22 -2.51 -22.30
CA ILE A 18 -15.68 -3.69 -23.06
C ILE A 18 -15.29 -5.01 -22.35
N SER A 19 -14.02 -5.31 -22.22
CA SER A 19 -13.47 -6.49 -21.55
C SER A 19 -12.06 -6.25 -21.05
N ALA A 20 -11.58 -7.10 -20.12
CA ALA A 20 -10.17 -7.13 -19.76
C ALA A 20 -9.30 -7.52 -20.98
N PRO A 21 -8.02 -7.07 -21.05
CA PRO A 21 -7.12 -7.47 -22.13
C PRO A 21 -7.00 -8.99 -22.25
N ALA A 22 -7.09 -9.52 -23.46
CA ALA A 22 -7.10 -10.98 -23.70
C ALA A 22 -5.86 -11.67 -23.12
N MET A 23 -4.68 -11.07 -23.26
CA MET A 23 -3.42 -11.62 -22.70
C MET A 23 -3.51 -11.80 -21.18
N SER A 24 -4.10 -10.84 -20.46
CA SER A 24 -4.30 -10.93 -19.01
C SER A 24 -5.27 -12.04 -18.62
N GLN A 25 -6.30 -12.27 -19.44
CA GLN A 25 -7.25 -13.35 -19.21
C GLN A 25 -6.60 -14.72 -19.38
N TYR A 26 -5.79 -14.90 -20.44
CA TYR A 26 -5.04 -16.14 -20.65
C TYR A 26 -4.02 -16.38 -19.54
N ALA A 27 -3.27 -15.37 -19.15
CA ALA A 27 -2.32 -15.47 -18.03
C ALA A 27 -3.02 -15.82 -16.69
N ALA A 28 -4.23 -15.33 -16.47
CA ALA A 28 -4.99 -15.63 -15.27
C ALA A 28 -5.44 -17.09 -15.17
N LEU A 29 -5.52 -17.83 -16.26
CA LEU A 29 -5.85 -19.26 -16.22
C LEU A 29 -4.76 -20.08 -15.54
N GLU A 30 -3.50 -19.71 -15.73
CA GLU A 30 -2.34 -20.38 -15.14
C GLU A 30 -2.23 -20.16 -13.61
N ILE A 31 -2.87 -19.14 -13.04
CA ILE A 31 -2.78 -18.82 -11.60
C ILE A 31 -3.19 -20.02 -10.73
N PHE A 32 -4.19 -20.76 -11.17
CA PHE A 32 -4.74 -21.87 -10.40
C PHE A 32 -3.77 -23.07 -10.27
N ASP A 33 -2.76 -23.13 -11.12
CA ASP A 33 -1.73 -24.19 -11.11
C ASP A 33 -0.44 -23.75 -10.36
N HIS A 34 -0.41 -22.48 -9.84
CA HIS A 34 0.76 -21.87 -9.21
C HIS A 34 0.52 -21.35 -7.78
N PHE A 35 -0.36 -21.99 -7.02
CA PHE A 35 -0.68 -21.58 -5.65
C PHE A 35 0.54 -21.59 -4.72
N ASP A 36 1.46 -22.54 -4.87
CA ASP A 36 2.67 -22.60 -4.03
C ASP A 36 3.55 -21.35 -4.19
N GLU A 37 3.64 -20.79 -5.40
CA GLU A 37 4.36 -19.54 -5.64
C GLU A 37 3.63 -18.34 -5.01
N LEU A 38 2.32 -18.29 -5.14
CA LEU A 38 1.49 -17.24 -4.54
C LEU A 38 1.56 -17.27 -3.02
N ASP A 39 1.48 -18.45 -2.40
CA ASP A 39 1.64 -18.63 -0.96
C ASP A 39 3.04 -18.24 -0.48
N GLY A 40 4.06 -18.46 -1.30
CA GLY A 40 5.41 -17.96 -1.08
C GLY A 40 5.47 -16.43 -0.98
N ARG A 41 4.73 -15.72 -1.85
CA ARG A 41 4.60 -14.25 -1.78
C ARG A 41 3.86 -13.79 -0.52
N VAL A 42 2.78 -14.47 -0.14
CA VAL A 42 2.06 -14.18 1.11
C VAL A 42 2.97 -14.37 2.33
N ALA A 43 3.79 -15.41 2.34
CA ALA A 43 4.77 -15.63 3.40
C ALA A 43 5.85 -14.53 3.45
N GLU A 44 6.29 -14.00 2.29
CA GLU A 44 7.18 -12.85 2.21
C GLU A 44 6.53 -11.59 2.79
N TYR A 45 5.30 -11.27 2.39
CA TYR A 45 4.54 -10.13 2.94
C TYR A 45 4.34 -10.25 4.44
N SER A 46 4.11 -11.47 4.95
CA SER A 46 3.99 -11.72 6.39
C SER A 46 5.29 -11.43 7.15
N ARG A 47 6.45 -11.73 6.57
CA ARG A 47 7.76 -11.35 7.14
C ARG A 47 7.96 -9.85 7.14
N ASN A 48 7.69 -9.20 6.02
CA ASN A 48 7.81 -7.76 5.83
C ASN A 48 6.91 -6.98 6.81
N ARG A 49 5.67 -7.44 6.97
CA ARG A 49 4.74 -6.90 7.95
C ARG A 49 5.31 -6.94 9.36
N ARG A 50 5.93 -8.06 9.77
CA ARG A 50 6.55 -8.17 11.11
C ARG A 50 7.69 -7.17 11.28
N ILE A 51 8.56 -7.00 10.28
CA ILE A 51 9.63 -6.00 10.30
C ILE A 51 9.04 -4.60 10.57
N LEU A 52 8.00 -4.22 9.85
CA LEU A 52 7.39 -2.90 10.01
C LEU A 52 6.66 -2.75 11.36
N LEU A 53 5.98 -3.78 11.86
CA LEU A 53 5.36 -3.76 13.19
C LEU A 53 6.38 -3.48 14.32
N GLU A 54 7.61 -3.97 14.17
CA GLU A 54 8.69 -3.74 15.12
C GLU A 54 9.36 -2.37 14.93
N ARG A 55 9.54 -1.95 13.68
CA ARG A 55 10.31 -0.75 13.33
C ARG A 55 9.50 0.56 13.41
N LEU A 56 8.26 0.56 12.95
CA LEU A 56 7.44 1.78 12.88
C LEU A 56 7.26 2.47 14.24
N PRO A 57 6.92 1.78 15.34
CA PRO A 57 6.80 2.42 16.65
C PRO A 57 8.11 3.08 17.12
N GLN A 58 9.27 2.50 16.79
CA GLN A 58 10.59 3.06 17.14
C GLN A 58 10.89 4.38 16.40
N LEU A 59 10.19 4.63 15.30
CA LEU A 59 10.26 5.85 14.51
C LEU A 59 9.24 6.91 14.96
N GLY A 60 8.37 6.59 15.91
CA GLY A 60 7.23 7.43 16.31
C GLY A 60 6.05 7.36 15.34
N LEU A 61 6.03 6.34 14.48
CA LEU A 61 4.94 6.02 13.56
C LEU A 61 4.12 4.86 14.16
N ASP A 62 3.50 5.10 15.31
CA ASP A 62 2.83 4.10 16.15
C ASP A 62 1.29 4.15 16.07
N GLU A 63 0.74 5.18 15.40
CA GLU A 63 -0.69 5.38 15.23
C GLU A 63 -1.18 4.74 13.91
N PHE A 64 -1.56 3.46 13.98
CA PHE A 64 -2.12 2.71 12.85
C PHE A 64 -2.97 1.53 13.33
N THR A 65 -3.90 1.09 12.48
CA THR A 65 -4.57 -0.20 12.65
C THR A 65 -3.64 -1.31 12.11
N ILE A 66 -3.45 -2.38 12.89
CA ILE A 66 -2.64 -3.52 12.47
C ILE A 66 -3.30 -4.16 11.24
N PRO A 67 -2.63 -4.20 10.07
CA PRO A 67 -3.21 -4.79 8.88
C PRO A 67 -3.32 -6.31 9.01
N GLU A 68 -4.52 -6.86 8.86
CA GLU A 68 -4.78 -8.31 8.87
C GLU A 68 -4.78 -8.90 7.45
N GLY A 69 -4.76 -8.06 6.42
CA GLY A 69 -4.71 -8.43 5.01
C GLY A 69 -4.03 -7.37 4.17
N ALA A 70 -4.10 -7.52 2.84
CA ALA A 70 -3.42 -6.68 1.87
C ALA A 70 -1.90 -6.63 2.09
N PHE A 71 -1.24 -5.55 1.70
CA PHE A 71 0.22 -5.43 1.71
C PHE A 71 0.69 -4.01 2.06
N TYR A 72 -0.06 -3.27 2.90
CA TYR A 72 0.29 -1.91 3.29
C TYR A 72 -0.17 -1.59 4.72
N PHE A 73 0.50 -0.60 5.33
CA PHE A 73 0.06 0.13 6.50
C PHE A 73 -0.57 1.45 6.09
N TYR A 74 -1.56 1.90 6.83
CA TYR A 74 -2.13 3.25 6.75
C TYR A 74 -1.81 3.94 8.08
N LEU A 75 -0.85 4.88 8.03
CA LEU A 75 -0.19 5.47 9.19
C LEU A 75 -0.73 6.87 9.43
N ASP A 76 -1.11 7.20 10.66
CA ASP A 76 -1.33 8.60 11.07
C ASP A 76 0.04 9.27 11.26
N VAL A 77 0.27 10.31 10.49
CA VAL A 77 1.51 11.11 10.51
C VAL A 77 1.27 12.53 11.03
N SER A 78 0.12 12.79 11.66
CA SER A 78 -0.28 14.10 12.14
C SER A 78 0.70 14.72 13.15
N ARG A 79 1.53 13.90 13.80
CA ARG A 79 2.65 14.32 14.64
C ARG A 79 3.74 15.06 13.85
N PHE A 80 3.91 14.75 12.58
CA PHE A 80 5.00 15.23 11.72
C PHE A 80 4.54 16.25 10.69
N THR A 81 3.27 16.18 10.28
CA THR A 81 2.71 17.03 9.23
C THR A 81 1.19 17.13 9.32
N ASN A 82 0.64 18.16 8.68
CA ASN A 82 -0.78 18.31 8.33
C ASN A 82 -1.00 18.38 6.82
N ASP A 83 0.03 18.04 6.05
CA ASP A 83 0.03 17.98 4.57
C ASP A 83 0.75 16.71 4.13
N SER A 84 -0.01 15.64 3.90
CA SER A 84 0.53 14.34 3.52
C SER A 84 1.16 14.34 2.13
N GLN A 85 0.73 15.25 1.23
CA GLN A 85 1.33 15.37 -0.11
C GLN A 85 2.75 15.94 0.00
N ASP A 86 2.92 17.11 0.63
CA ASP A 86 4.25 17.70 0.83
C ASP A 86 5.18 16.76 1.59
N PHE A 87 4.65 16.08 2.61
CA PHE A 87 5.41 15.11 3.40
C PHE A 87 5.94 13.95 2.55
N CYS A 88 5.12 13.36 1.70
CA CYS A 88 5.54 12.30 0.77
C CYS A 88 6.53 12.79 -0.27
N ASP A 89 6.31 13.98 -0.85
CA ASP A 89 7.18 14.58 -1.85
C ASP A 89 8.56 14.87 -1.27
N ARG A 90 8.64 15.44 -0.07
CA ARG A 90 9.91 15.70 0.63
C ARG A 90 10.62 14.41 0.99
N MET A 91 9.93 13.43 1.51
CA MET A 91 10.49 12.13 1.86
C MET A 91 11.10 11.45 0.61
N LEU A 92 10.39 11.47 -0.50
CA LEU A 92 10.90 10.93 -1.76
C LEU A 92 12.16 11.67 -2.23
N ASN A 93 12.13 13.01 -2.24
CA ASN A 93 13.21 13.83 -2.79
C ASN A 93 14.46 13.87 -1.86
N GLU A 94 14.26 13.88 -0.54
CA GLU A 94 15.38 14.03 0.41
C GLU A 94 16.04 12.70 0.77
N ILE A 95 15.27 11.61 0.87
CA ILE A 95 15.79 10.32 1.34
C ILE A 95 15.45 9.12 0.44
N GLY A 96 14.75 9.34 -0.68
CA GLY A 96 14.41 8.28 -1.63
C GLY A 96 13.48 7.20 -1.05
N VAL A 97 12.59 7.57 -0.12
CA VAL A 97 11.54 6.69 0.41
C VAL A 97 10.20 7.14 -0.14
N ALA A 98 9.52 6.24 -0.85
CA ALA A 98 8.22 6.50 -1.45
C ALA A 98 7.09 5.99 -0.56
N MET A 99 6.15 6.86 -0.22
CA MET A 99 4.85 6.53 0.37
C MET A 99 3.75 7.21 -0.45
N THR A 100 2.52 6.74 -0.31
CA THR A 100 1.37 7.37 -0.98
C THR A 100 0.67 8.31 0.01
N PRO A 101 0.39 9.57 -0.35
CA PRO A 101 -0.31 10.49 0.53
C PRO A 101 -1.76 10.02 0.77
N GLY A 102 -2.26 10.23 1.97
CA GLY A 102 -3.60 9.79 2.35
C GLY A 102 -4.72 10.52 1.62
N VAL A 103 -4.46 11.72 1.10
CA VAL A 103 -5.44 12.48 0.29
C VAL A 103 -5.89 11.75 -0.97
N ASP A 104 -5.11 10.78 -1.47
CA ASP A 104 -5.50 9.92 -2.58
C ASP A 104 -6.66 8.97 -2.22
N PHE A 105 -6.91 8.73 -0.92
CA PHE A 105 -7.89 7.76 -0.42
C PHE A 105 -8.99 8.40 0.44
N ASP A 106 -8.69 9.50 1.13
CA ASP A 106 -9.60 10.19 2.04
C ASP A 106 -9.45 11.70 1.85
N THR A 107 -10.45 12.31 1.21
CA THR A 107 -10.46 13.75 0.91
C THR A 107 -10.72 14.63 2.16
N GLU A 108 -11.22 14.05 3.25
CA GLU A 108 -11.53 14.80 4.48
C GLU A 108 -10.36 14.79 5.47
N ARG A 109 -9.76 13.62 5.70
CA ARG A 109 -8.74 13.43 6.74
C ARG A 109 -7.39 12.99 6.18
N GLY A 110 -7.28 12.72 4.87
CA GLY A 110 -6.09 12.18 4.23
C GLY A 110 -4.82 12.99 4.43
N ASN A 111 -4.92 14.29 4.71
CA ASN A 111 -3.77 15.14 5.04
C ASN A 111 -2.96 14.66 6.27
N ARG A 112 -3.54 13.81 7.11
CA ARG A 112 -2.92 13.26 8.32
C ARG A 112 -2.37 11.86 8.13
N TYR A 113 -2.57 11.26 6.96
CA TYR A 113 -2.26 9.85 6.74
C TYR A 113 -1.34 9.64 5.55
N VAL A 114 -0.57 8.56 5.62
CA VAL A 114 0.21 8.05 4.49
C VAL A 114 0.04 6.53 4.38
N ARG A 115 0.15 6.01 3.18
CA ARG A 115 0.14 4.57 2.92
C ARG A 115 1.55 4.07 2.63
N LEU A 116 2.03 3.15 3.46
CA LEU A 116 3.32 2.47 3.29
C LEU A 116 3.09 1.03 2.82
N SER A 117 3.52 0.69 1.61
CA SER A 117 3.48 -0.68 1.09
C SER A 117 4.61 -1.53 1.65
N PHE A 118 4.34 -2.82 1.93
CA PHE A 118 5.34 -3.82 2.30
C PHE A 118 5.46 -4.98 1.29
N ALA A 119 5.02 -4.75 0.04
CA ALA A 119 5.10 -5.73 -1.03
C ALA A 119 6.51 -5.87 -1.65
N GLY A 120 7.45 -4.99 -1.31
CA GLY A 120 8.82 -5.00 -1.82
C GLY A 120 9.76 -5.97 -1.08
N PRO A 121 11.03 -6.07 -1.50
CA PRO A 121 12.04 -6.86 -0.79
C PRO A 121 12.29 -6.39 0.63
N ALA A 122 12.47 -7.31 1.58
CA ALA A 122 12.70 -7.00 3.01
C ALA A 122 13.86 -6.02 3.22
N ARG A 123 14.98 -6.19 2.49
CA ARG A 123 16.16 -5.31 2.57
C ARG A 123 15.83 -3.85 2.25
N ASP A 124 14.89 -3.62 1.32
CA ASP A 124 14.52 -2.26 0.91
C ASP A 124 13.64 -1.60 1.98
N LEU A 125 12.80 -2.38 2.67
CA LEU A 125 12.02 -1.93 3.82
C LEU A 125 12.92 -1.58 5.02
N GLU A 126 13.91 -2.41 5.33
CA GLU A 126 14.88 -2.13 6.38
C GLU A 126 15.67 -0.86 6.09
N ALA A 127 16.16 -0.72 4.85
CA ALA A 127 16.87 0.48 4.41
C ALA A 127 15.98 1.73 4.46
N ALA A 128 14.69 1.62 4.11
CA ALA A 128 13.72 2.71 4.22
C ALA A 128 13.52 3.11 5.69
N CYS A 129 13.37 2.15 6.61
CA CYS A 129 13.27 2.43 8.05
C CYS A 129 14.50 3.14 8.59
N ASP A 130 15.71 2.75 8.17
CA ASP A 130 16.97 3.40 8.60
C ASP A 130 17.06 4.85 8.12
N ARG A 131 16.64 5.14 6.87
CA ARG A 131 16.59 6.50 6.33
C ARG A 131 15.55 7.35 7.04
N LEU A 132 14.36 6.78 7.30
CA LEU A 132 13.29 7.45 8.07
C LEU A 132 13.75 7.81 9.48
N ALA A 133 14.49 6.93 10.16
CA ALA A 133 15.00 7.17 11.51
C ALA A 133 15.88 8.43 11.63
N GLY A 134 16.65 8.74 10.60
CA GLY A 134 17.44 9.97 10.52
C GLY A 134 16.64 11.21 10.09
N TRP A 135 15.62 11.01 9.28
CA TRP A 135 14.84 12.10 8.69
C TRP A 135 13.75 12.64 9.63
N LEU A 136 13.02 11.75 10.32
CA LEU A 136 11.94 12.12 11.25
C LEU A 136 12.43 12.78 12.56
N LYS A 137 13.73 12.75 12.85
CA LYS A 137 14.33 13.39 14.03
C LYS A 137 14.73 14.85 13.81
N ARG A 138 14.56 15.36 12.60
CA ARG A 138 14.89 16.75 12.24
C ARG A 138 13.71 17.68 12.55
#